data_25db192dafba7b8f46a05819bfc0db23
#
_entry.id   25db192dafba7b8f46a05819bfc0db23
#
_cell.length_a   1.000
_cell.length_b   1.000
_cell.length_c   1.000
_cell.angle_alpha   90.00
_cell.angle_beta   90.00
_cell.angle_gamma   90.00
#
_symmetry.space_group_name_H-M   'P 1'
#
loop_
_entity.id
_entity.type
_entity.pdbx_description
1 polymer ?
#
loop_
_entity_poly.entity_id
_entity_poly.type
_entity_poly.pdbx_seq_one_letter_code
_entity_poly.pdbx_strand_id
1 'polypeptide(L)'
;MSTTTIEDQLAEVRSRIARLQVLAQTGLVAERARIQGHLDALHQEEASVLAAVHGGPDEVEQKLGQLRTRLAVAENSLAADVSDDWTTFAAAVEDELRSWDTYLERLQATAVAKAGNARQRAEAAIADVRTRRIAVYDRLAQAREDVDGAWHEQRNHLSAARDELEQKADEMSARIR
;
A
#
# COMPACT_ATOMS: atom_id res chain seq x y z
N MET A 1 14.59 -21.03 8.46
CA MET A 1 13.12 -21.16 8.57
C MET A 1 12.68 -22.39 7.79
N SER A 2 11.73 -23.17 8.33
CA SER A 2 11.23 -24.37 7.64
C SER A 2 10.30 -23.95 6.50
N THR A 3 10.32 -24.67 5.37
CA THR A 3 9.44 -24.44 4.21
C THR A 3 7.96 -24.38 4.62
N THR A 4 7.54 -25.22 5.56
CA THR A 4 6.19 -25.24 6.14
C THR A 4 5.78 -23.90 6.74
N THR A 5 6.70 -23.16 7.39
CA THR A 5 6.40 -21.86 7.99
C THR A 5 6.14 -20.78 6.93
N ILE A 6 6.82 -20.82 5.78
CA ILE A 6 6.62 -19.87 4.67
C ILE A 6 5.29 -20.17 3.99
N GLU A 7 4.98 -21.43 3.75
CA GLU A 7 3.70 -21.85 3.16
C GLU A 7 2.50 -21.44 4.03
N ASP A 8 2.58 -21.62 5.36
CA ASP A 8 1.55 -21.19 6.30
C ASP A 8 1.35 -19.66 6.26
N GLN A 9 2.45 -18.91 6.22
CA GLN A 9 2.42 -17.45 6.14
C GLN A 9 1.83 -16.93 4.82
N LEU A 10 2.15 -17.58 3.69
CA LEU A 10 1.54 -17.28 2.41
C LEU A 10 0.06 -17.64 2.37
N ALA A 11 -0.35 -18.76 2.99
CA ALA A 11 -1.75 -19.15 3.08
C ALA A 11 -2.58 -18.12 3.88
N GLU A 12 -2.02 -17.60 4.99
CA GLU A 12 -2.65 -16.50 5.74
C GLU A 12 -2.84 -15.24 4.88
N VAL A 13 -1.79 -14.79 4.20
CA VAL A 13 -1.84 -13.62 3.32
C VAL A 13 -2.86 -13.82 2.19
N ARG A 14 -2.87 -14.97 1.53
CA ARG A 14 -3.86 -15.32 0.50
C ARG A 14 -5.29 -15.28 0.99
N SER A 15 -5.54 -15.77 2.21
CA SER A 15 -6.86 -15.70 2.84
C SER A 15 -7.32 -14.25 3.05
N ARG A 16 -6.41 -13.35 3.40
CA ARG A 16 -6.70 -11.91 3.56
C ARG A 16 -6.93 -11.23 2.21
N ILE A 17 -6.14 -11.54 1.19
CA ILE A 17 -6.35 -11.06 -0.19
C ILE A 17 -7.72 -11.51 -0.71
N ALA A 18 -8.10 -12.77 -0.50
CA ALA A 18 -9.41 -13.28 -0.90
C ALA A 18 -10.57 -12.52 -0.25
N ARG A 19 -10.43 -12.11 1.01
CA ARG A 19 -11.43 -11.24 1.69
C ARG A 19 -11.55 -9.87 1.03
N LEU A 20 -10.42 -9.24 0.66
CA LEU A 20 -10.43 -7.97 -0.08
C LEU A 20 -11.12 -8.13 -1.45
N GLN A 21 -10.91 -9.25 -2.15
CA GLN A 21 -11.57 -9.54 -3.43
C GLN A 21 -13.09 -9.60 -3.29
N VAL A 22 -13.60 -10.24 -2.24
CA VAL A 22 -15.05 -10.30 -1.96
C VAL A 22 -15.60 -8.89 -1.70
N LEU A 23 -14.91 -8.08 -0.91
CA LEU A 23 -15.31 -6.70 -0.60
C LEU A 23 -15.26 -5.81 -1.85
N ALA A 24 -14.29 -6.00 -2.74
CA ALA A 24 -14.24 -5.30 -4.02
C ALA A 24 -15.47 -5.55 -4.91
N GLN A 25 -16.06 -6.73 -4.82
CA GLN A 25 -17.26 -7.08 -5.61
C GLN A 25 -18.53 -6.40 -5.09
N THR A 26 -18.56 -6.00 -3.82
CA THR A 26 -19.75 -5.42 -3.15
C THR A 26 -19.71 -3.90 -3.04
N GLY A 27 -18.56 -3.25 -3.25
CA GLY A 27 -18.36 -1.79 -3.12
C GLY A 27 -18.91 -0.96 -4.30
N LEU A 28 -18.94 0.37 -4.13
CA LEU A 28 -19.27 1.33 -5.19
C LEU A 28 -18.21 1.33 -6.31
N VAL A 29 -18.56 1.83 -7.51
CA VAL A 29 -17.70 1.74 -8.71
C VAL A 29 -16.32 2.39 -8.51
N ALA A 30 -16.25 3.57 -7.86
CA ALA A 30 -14.99 4.28 -7.60
C ALA A 30 -14.10 3.52 -6.60
N GLU A 31 -14.70 2.94 -5.57
CA GLU A 31 -14.01 2.10 -4.57
C GLU A 31 -13.48 0.83 -5.20
N ARG A 32 -14.25 0.21 -6.11
CA ARG A 32 -13.81 -1.00 -6.84
C ARG A 32 -12.53 -0.78 -7.62
N ALA A 33 -12.39 0.36 -8.30
CA ALA A 33 -11.19 0.66 -9.10
C ALA A 33 -9.94 0.73 -8.21
N ARG A 34 -10.03 1.39 -7.04
CA ARG A 34 -8.93 1.48 -6.08
C ARG A 34 -8.60 0.12 -5.47
N ILE A 35 -9.60 -0.62 -5.03
CA ILE A 35 -9.39 -1.97 -4.47
C ILE A 35 -8.78 -2.89 -5.53
N GLN A 36 -9.20 -2.79 -6.80
CA GLN A 36 -8.61 -3.57 -7.87
C GLN A 36 -7.13 -3.23 -8.07
N GLY A 37 -6.75 -1.95 -8.03
CA GLY A 37 -5.34 -1.52 -8.05
C GLY A 37 -4.52 -2.15 -6.91
N HIS A 38 -5.06 -2.12 -5.68
CA HIS A 38 -4.41 -2.81 -4.55
C HIS A 38 -4.29 -4.32 -4.76
N LEU A 39 -5.33 -4.99 -5.28
CA LEU A 39 -5.30 -6.42 -5.57
C LEU A 39 -4.25 -6.77 -6.62
N ASP A 40 -4.15 -6.00 -7.69
CA ASP A 40 -3.16 -6.21 -8.74
C ASP A 40 -1.73 -6.05 -8.18
N ALA A 41 -1.48 -5.04 -7.36
CA ALA A 41 -0.20 -4.85 -6.68
C ALA A 41 0.12 -6.01 -5.73
N LEU A 42 -0.85 -6.50 -4.95
CA LEU A 42 -0.67 -7.64 -4.04
C LEU A 42 -0.34 -8.94 -4.78
N HIS A 43 -1.01 -9.22 -5.90
CA HIS A 43 -0.69 -10.38 -6.73
C HIS A 43 0.73 -10.30 -7.32
N GLN A 44 1.18 -9.11 -7.68
CA GLN A 44 2.54 -8.90 -8.15
C GLN A 44 3.58 -9.10 -7.04
N GLU A 45 3.32 -8.63 -5.82
CA GLU A 45 4.18 -8.88 -4.66
C GLU A 45 4.19 -10.37 -4.28
N GLU A 46 3.04 -11.05 -4.35
CA GLU A 46 2.97 -12.51 -4.14
C GLU A 46 3.82 -13.27 -5.15
N ALA A 47 3.75 -12.91 -6.44
CA ALA A 47 4.61 -13.50 -7.47
C ALA A 47 6.09 -13.27 -7.17
N SER A 48 6.45 -12.10 -6.61
CA SER A 48 7.83 -11.80 -6.19
C SER A 48 8.29 -12.68 -5.03
N VAL A 49 7.40 -12.99 -4.07
CA VAL A 49 7.70 -13.94 -2.98
C VAL A 49 7.97 -15.35 -3.54
N LEU A 50 7.11 -15.81 -4.46
CA LEU A 50 7.27 -17.12 -5.09
C LEU A 50 8.57 -17.23 -5.89
N ALA A 51 8.95 -16.18 -6.62
CA ALA A 51 10.22 -16.14 -7.34
C ALA A 51 11.43 -16.18 -6.40
N ALA A 52 11.35 -15.55 -5.22
CA ALA A 52 12.41 -15.50 -4.23
C ALA A 52 12.68 -16.86 -3.55
N VAL A 53 11.79 -17.84 -3.68
CA VAL A 53 11.99 -19.19 -3.12
C VAL A 53 13.31 -19.84 -3.60
N HIS A 54 13.75 -19.48 -4.79
CA HIS A 54 15.02 -19.96 -5.36
C HIS A 54 16.24 -19.13 -4.93
N GLY A 55 16.05 -17.94 -4.35
CA GLY A 55 17.12 -17.04 -3.90
C GLY A 55 17.61 -17.25 -2.48
N GLY A 56 16.84 -17.96 -1.68
CA GLY A 56 17.18 -18.30 -0.29
C GLY A 56 16.20 -17.72 0.74
N PRO A 57 16.31 -18.17 2.03
CA PRO A 57 15.33 -17.85 3.07
C PRO A 57 15.26 -16.35 3.40
N ASP A 58 16.37 -15.64 3.38
CA ASP A 58 16.42 -14.21 3.72
C ASP A 58 15.69 -13.36 2.65
N GLU A 59 15.85 -13.73 1.38
CA GLU A 59 15.15 -13.04 0.28
C GLU A 59 13.63 -13.29 0.36
N VAL A 60 13.22 -14.52 0.65
CA VAL A 60 11.81 -14.86 0.85
C VAL A 60 11.22 -14.07 2.01
N GLU A 61 11.91 -14.00 3.15
CA GLU A 61 11.43 -13.25 4.32
C GLU A 61 11.30 -11.77 4.02
N GLN A 62 12.28 -11.19 3.32
CA GLN A 62 12.22 -9.80 2.88
C GLN A 62 11.01 -9.53 1.98
N LYS A 63 10.79 -10.38 0.95
CA LYS A 63 9.66 -10.24 0.02
C LYS A 63 8.31 -10.48 0.70
N LEU A 64 8.23 -11.45 1.57
CA LEU A 64 7.03 -11.70 2.38
C LEU A 64 6.71 -10.53 3.31
N GLY A 65 7.74 -9.90 3.89
CA GLY A 65 7.59 -8.68 4.67
C GLY A 65 7.05 -7.51 3.83
N GLN A 66 7.50 -7.34 2.59
CA GLN A 66 6.97 -6.34 1.65
C GLN A 66 5.50 -6.61 1.33
N LEU A 67 5.15 -7.84 0.97
CA LEU A 67 3.77 -8.26 0.69
C LEU A 67 2.83 -7.99 1.87
N ARG A 68 3.24 -8.30 3.11
CA ARG A 68 2.44 -8.03 4.31
C ARG A 68 2.20 -6.55 4.55
N THR A 69 3.22 -5.71 4.36
CA THR A 69 3.05 -4.27 4.54
C THR A 69 2.19 -3.67 3.43
N ARG A 70 2.29 -4.16 2.20
CA ARG A 70 1.41 -3.75 1.10
C ARG A 70 -0.04 -4.17 1.35
N LEU A 71 -0.25 -5.35 1.92
CA LEU A 71 -1.58 -5.82 2.33
C LEU A 71 -2.18 -4.92 3.43
N ALA A 72 -1.39 -4.49 4.42
CA ALA A 72 -1.86 -3.55 5.44
C ALA A 72 -2.28 -2.20 4.83
N VAL A 73 -1.56 -1.69 3.82
CA VAL A 73 -1.98 -0.51 3.06
C VAL A 73 -3.35 -0.73 2.44
N ALA A 74 -3.55 -1.84 1.72
CA ALA A 74 -4.82 -2.14 1.06
C ALA A 74 -5.99 -2.28 2.04
N GLU A 75 -5.78 -2.93 3.18
CA GLU A 75 -6.81 -3.09 4.21
C GLU A 75 -7.20 -1.75 4.85
N ASN A 76 -6.23 -0.89 5.16
CA ASN A 76 -6.48 0.43 5.73
C ASN A 76 -7.10 1.40 4.71
N SER A 77 -6.70 1.30 3.44
CA SER A 77 -7.33 2.02 2.34
C SER A 77 -8.82 1.66 2.23
N LEU A 78 -9.13 0.37 2.26
CA LEU A 78 -10.51 -0.08 2.26
C LEU A 78 -11.29 0.39 3.49
N ALA A 79 -10.70 0.34 4.69
CA ALA A 79 -11.33 0.82 5.91
C ALA A 79 -11.70 2.31 5.80
N ALA A 80 -10.85 3.14 5.18
CA ALA A 80 -11.18 4.53 4.88
C ALA A 80 -12.35 4.64 3.89
N ASP A 81 -12.33 3.84 2.82
CA ASP A 81 -13.35 3.91 1.77
C ASP A 81 -14.76 3.54 2.26
N VAL A 82 -14.87 2.61 3.20
CA VAL A 82 -16.17 2.19 3.77
C VAL A 82 -16.62 3.00 5.00
N SER A 83 -15.85 4.00 5.41
CA SER A 83 -16.18 4.83 6.57
C SER A 83 -17.33 5.79 6.26
N ASP A 84 -18.31 5.86 7.18
CA ASP A 84 -19.50 6.68 7.04
C ASP A 84 -19.40 8.06 7.73
N ASP A 85 -18.36 8.25 8.56
CA ASP A 85 -18.14 9.49 9.30
C ASP A 85 -16.68 9.96 9.20
N TRP A 86 -16.48 11.27 9.45
CA TRP A 86 -15.17 11.91 9.37
C TRP A 86 -14.12 11.31 10.31
N THR A 87 -14.51 11.03 11.56
CA THR A 87 -13.56 10.55 12.58
C THR A 87 -12.98 9.20 12.20
N THR A 88 -13.85 8.27 11.80
CA THR A 88 -13.46 6.92 11.36
C THR A 88 -12.64 6.98 10.07
N PHE A 89 -13.06 7.80 9.11
CA PHE A 89 -12.32 8.01 7.86
C PHE A 89 -10.92 8.57 8.11
N ALA A 90 -10.81 9.64 8.91
CA ALA A 90 -9.53 10.29 9.19
C ALA A 90 -8.57 9.33 9.92
N ALA A 91 -9.08 8.54 10.87
CA ALA A 91 -8.28 7.52 11.55
C ALA A 91 -7.78 6.43 10.59
N ALA A 92 -8.65 5.94 9.70
CA ALA A 92 -8.28 4.93 8.71
C ALA A 92 -7.24 5.45 7.69
N VAL A 93 -7.35 6.72 7.26
CA VAL A 93 -6.34 7.36 6.40
C VAL A 93 -5.00 7.48 7.13
N GLU A 94 -4.98 7.81 8.42
CA GLU A 94 -3.73 7.83 9.22
C GLU A 94 -3.09 6.45 9.30
N ASP A 95 -3.89 5.40 9.51
CA ASP A 95 -3.41 4.02 9.55
C ASP A 95 -2.86 3.59 8.18
N GLU A 96 -3.53 3.98 7.10
CA GLU A 96 -3.03 3.80 5.73
C GLU A 96 -1.67 4.48 5.53
N LEU A 97 -1.53 5.75 5.93
CA LEU A 97 -0.27 6.50 5.80
C LEU A 97 0.86 5.87 6.63
N ARG A 98 0.60 5.35 7.83
CA ARG A 98 1.59 4.59 8.63
C ARG A 98 2.00 3.29 7.94
N SER A 99 1.07 2.61 7.30
CA SER A 99 1.36 1.40 6.54
C SER A 99 2.21 1.70 5.31
N TRP A 100 1.96 2.85 4.64
CA TRP A 100 2.81 3.35 3.57
C TRP A 100 4.24 3.63 4.05
N ASP A 101 4.42 4.28 5.19
CA ASP A 101 5.76 4.53 5.77
C ASP A 101 6.53 3.22 5.95
N THR A 102 5.89 2.22 6.57
CA THR A 102 6.50 0.91 6.80
C THR A 102 6.85 0.18 5.49
N TYR A 103 5.99 0.27 4.48
CA TYR A 103 6.23 -0.31 3.16
C TYR A 103 7.42 0.37 2.46
N LEU A 104 7.48 1.70 2.48
CA LEU A 104 8.55 2.48 1.87
C LEU A 104 9.90 2.26 2.57
N GLU A 105 9.93 2.07 3.89
CA GLU A 105 11.14 1.70 4.63
C GLU A 105 11.69 0.35 4.18
N ARG A 106 10.84 -0.65 3.98
CA ARG A 106 11.24 -1.96 3.48
C ARG A 106 11.77 -1.90 2.05
N LEU A 107 11.14 -1.10 1.18
CA LEU A 107 11.62 -0.87 -0.18
C LEU A 107 12.95 -0.12 -0.19
N GLN A 108 13.14 0.84 0.70
CA GLN A 108 14.42 1.55 0.85
C GLN A 108 15.55 0.59 1.22
N ALA A 109 15.30 -0.34 2.15
CA ALA A 109 16.29 -1.37 2.49
C ALA A 109 16.68 -2.24 1.27
N THR A 110 15.70 -2.59 0.44
CA THR A 110 15.93 -3.32 -0.82
C THR A 110 16.70 -2.46 -1.84
N ALA A 111 16.37 -1.17 -1.95
CA ALA A 111 17.02 -0.25 -2.89
C ALA A 111 18.50 -0.06 -2.56
N VAL A 112 18.85 0.03 -1.28
CA VAL A 112 20.24 0.18 -0.81
C VAL A 112 21.11 -1.03 -1.21
N ALA A 113 20.53 -2.23 -1.30
CA ALA A 113 21.24 -3.42 -1.74
C ALA A 113 21.54 -3.45 -3.25
N LYS A 114 20.89 -2.59 -4.05
CA LYS A 114 21.16 -2.45 -5.49
C LYS A 114 22.44 -1.64 -5.73
N ALA A 115 23.06 -1.79 -6.93
CA ALA A 115 24.28 -1.08 -7.31
C ALA A 115 24.02 -0.03 -8.41
N GLY A 116 24.85 1.02 -8.43
CA GLY A 116 24.91 1.99 -9.52
C GLY A 116 23.58 2.68 -9.83
N ASN A 117 23.27 2.81 -11.12
CA ASN A 117 22.06 3.52 -11.61
C ASN A 117 20.75 2.86 -11.19
N ALA A 118 20.74 1.55 -10.89
CA ALA A 118 19.55 0.86 -10.42
C ALA A 118 19.15 1.33 -9.01
N ARG A 119 20.15 1.52 -8.14
CA ARG A 119 19.95 2.10 -6.81
C ARG A 119 19.39 3.52 -6.91
N GLN A 120 20.02 4.39 -7.70
CA GLN A 120 19.57 5.79 -7.85
C GLN A 120 18.13 5.88 -8.35
N ARG A 121 17.75 5.06 -9.34
CA ARG A 121 16.37 5.02 -9.85
C ARG A 121 15.37 4.55 -8.79
N ALA A 122 15.73 3.54 -8.00
CA ALA A 122 14.88 3.04 -6.93
C ALA A 122 14.68 4.10 -5.82
N GLU A 123 15.78 4.74 -5.39
CA GLU A 123 15.74 5.79 -4.37
C GLU A 123 14.92 7.01 -4.84
N ALA A 124 15.05 7.44 -6.10
CA ALA A 124 14.26 8.52 -6.66
C ALA A 124 12.77 8.17 -6.71
N ALA A 125 12.42 6.95 -7.13
CA ALA A 125 11.04 6.50 -7.18
C ALA A 125 10.41 6.43 -5.77
N ILE A 126 11.15 5.99 -4.76
CA ILE A 126 10.70 5.98 -3.37
C ILE A 126 10.49 7.42 -2.85
N ALA A 127 11.38 8.35 -3.22
CA ALA A 127 11.24 9.77 -2.83
C ALA A 127 9.98 10.41 -3.44
N ASP A 128 9.62 10.07 -4.68
CA ASP A 128 8.39 10.54 -5.33
C ASP A 128 7.14 10.07 -4.55
N VAL A 129 7.09 8.80 -4.13
CA VAL A 129 5.98 8.26 -3.33
C VAL A 129 5.92 8.93 -1.96
N ARG A 130 7.06 9.14 -1.30
CA ARG A 130 7.10 9.87 -0.02
C ARG A 130 6.55 11.28 -0.14
N THR A 131 6.86 11.99 -1.23
CA THR A 131 6.31 13.33 -1.49
C THR A 131 4.80 13.30 -1.60
N ARG A 132 4.22 12.32 -2.30
CA ARG A 132 2.76 12.16 -2.39
C ARG A 132 2.13 11.76 -1.06
N ARG A 133 2.79 10.90 -0.30
CA ARG A 133 2.36 10.54 1.08
C ARG A 133 2.28 11.78 1.98
N ILE A 134 3.26 12.69 1.93
CA ILE A 134 3.26 13.94 2.67
C ILE A 134 2.08 14.82 2.22
N ALA A 135 1.83 14.93 0.93
CA ALA A 135 0.70 15.71 0.40
C ALA A 135 -0.66 15.20 0.90
N VAL A 136 -0.84 13.87 1.04
CA VAL A 136 -2.06 13.29 1.66
C VAL A 136 -2.16 13.69 3.14
N TYR A 137 -1.05 13.60 3.88
CA TYR A 137 -1.02 13.99 5.29
C TYR A 137 -1.36 15.47 5.51
N ASP A 138 -0.78 16.36 4.69
CA ASP A 138 -1.03 17.81 4.78
C ASP A 138 -2.51 18.12 4.48
N ARG A 139 -3.10 17.47 3.49
CA ARG A 139 -4.53 17.61 3.19
C ARG A 139 -5.42 17.09 4.33
N LEU A 140 -5.03 15.98 4.96
CA LEU A 140 -5.74 15.47 6.13
C LEU A 140 -5.68 16.44 7.30
N ALA A 141 -4.51 17.05 7.54
CA ALA A 141 -4.33 18.06 8.58
C ALA A 141 -5.19 19.30 8.31
N GLN A 142 -5.17 19.82 7.07
CA GLN A 142 -6.02 20.94 6.66
C GLN A 142 -7.51 20.64 6.82
N ALA A 143 -7.95 19.45 6.41
CA ALA A 143 -9.35 19.04 6.53
C ALA A 143 -9.82 18.91 7.99
N ARG A 144 -8.90 18.68 8.92
CA ARG A 144 -9.19 18.68 10.37
C ARG A 144 -9.38 20.07 10.97
N GLU A 145 -8.72 21.07 10.41
CA GLU A 145 -8.84 22.46 10.85
C GLU A 145 -10.13 23.09 10.30
N ASP A 146 -10.66 22.57 9.20
CA ASP A 146 -11.83 23.08 8.48
C ASP A 146 -13.12 22.45 9.04
N VAL A 147 -13.43 22.76 10.31
CA VAL A 147 -14.51 22.14 11.10
C VAL A 147 -15.90 22.37 10.48
N ASP A 148 -16.08 23.40 9.66
CA ASP A 148 -17.32 23.76 8.99
C ASP A 148 -17.41 23.27 7.52
N GLY A 149 -16.34 22.62 7.02
CA GLY A 149 -16.27 22.11 5.65
C GLY A 149 -17.24 20.93 5.43
N ALA A 150 -17.85 20.90 4.26
CA ALA A 150 -18.70 19.78 3.88
C ALA A 150 -17.88 18.49 3.85
N TRP A 151 -18.14 17.58 4.78
CA TRP A 151 -17.47 16.28 4.94
C TRP A 151 -17.25 15.55 3.60
N HIS A 152 -18.26 15.57 2.74
CA HIS A 152 -18.17 14.92 1.41
C HIS A 152 -17.12 15.57 0.49
N GLU A 153 -16.95 16.89 0.53
CA GLU A 153 -15.96 17.59 -0.27
C GLU A 153 -14.55 17.28 0.19
N GLN A 154 -14.30 17.33 1.50
CA GLN A 154 -13.01 16.96 2.10
C GLN A 154 -12.65 15.51 1.83
N ARG A 155 -13.61 14.60 1.92
CA ARG A 155 -13.44 13.19 1.56
C ARG A 155 -13.02 13.03 0.10
N ASN A 156 -13.67 13.73 -0.83
CA ASN A 156 -13.36 13.66 -2.25
C ASN A 156 -11.94 14.15 -2.55
N HIS A 157 -11.52 15.27 -1.94
CA HIS A 157 -10.17 15.81 -2.10
C HIS A 157 -9.09 14.87 -1.54
N LEU A 158 -9.34 14.26 -0.38
CA LEU A 158 -8.43 13.28 0.20
C LEU A 158 -8.40 11.98 -0.62
N SER A 159 -9.54 11.52 -1.13
CA SER A 159 -9.60 10.34 -2.00
C SER A 159 -8.79 10.54 -3.27
N ALA A 160 -8.89 11.70 -3.92
CA ALA A 160 -8.08 12.03 -5.10
C ALA A 160 -6.57 12.03 -4.79
N ALA A 161 -6.16 12.57 -3.63
CA ALA A 161 -4.75 12.55 -3.22
C ALA A 161 -4.24 11.14 -2.92
N ARG A 162 -5.08 10.27 -2.36
CA ARG A 162 -4.78 8.85 -2.12
C ARG A 162 -4.64 8.09 -3.43
N ASP A 163 -5.48 8.38 -4.43
CA ASP A 163 -5.37 7.79 -5.78
C ASP A 163 -4.04 8.18 -6.44
N GLU A 164 -3.60 9.45 -6.32
CA GLU A 164 -2.29 9.89 -6.81
C GLU A 164 -1.13 9.18 -6.09
N LEU A 165 -1.23 8.96 -4.78
CA LEU A 165 -0.24 8.21 -4.00
C LEU A 165 -0.13 6.77 -4.50
N GLU A 166 -1.28 6.09 -4.67
CA GLU A 166 -1.35 4.73 -5.16
C GLU A 166 -0.75 4.59 -6.56
N GLN A 167 -1.13 5.47 -7.49
CA GLN A 167 -0.58 5.49 -8.84
C GLN A 167 0.95 5.63 -8.82
N LYS A 168 1.50 6.51 -7.98
CA LYS A 168 2.96 6.69 -7.86
C LYS A 168 3.63 5.46 -7.25
N ALA A 169 2.97 4.78 -6.34
CA ALA A 169 3.48 3.53 -5.77
C ALA A 169 3.53 2.40 -6.80
N ASP A 170 2.55 2.31 -7.69
CA ASP A 170 2.54 1.33 -8.78
C ASP A 170 3.65 1.62 -9.80
N GLU A 171 3.84 2.89 -10.18
CA GLU A 171 4.97 3.33 -11.03
C GLU A 171 6.32 3.00 -10.38
N MET A 172 6.46 3.24 -9.08
CA MET A 172 7.66 2.90 -8.30
C MET A 172 7.91 1.40 -8.32
N SER A 173 6.89 0.59 -8.04
CA SER A 173 7.00 -0.87 -8.01
C SER A 173 7.46 -1.43 -9.36
N ALA A 174 7.00 -0.85 -10.48
CA ALA A 174 7.44 -1.22 -11.82
C ALA A 174 8.91 -0.85 -12.10
N ARG A 175 9.43 0.22 -11.48
CA ARG A 175 10.84 0.68 -11.66
C ARG A 175 11.84 -0.05 -10.76
N ILE A 176 11.40 -0.58 -9.63
CA ILE A 176 12.28 -1.24 -8.64
C ILE A 176 12.49 -2.72 -8.99
N ARG A 177 11.57 -3.35 -9.68
CA ARG A 177 11.69 -4.71 -10.20
C ARG A 177 12.69 -4.78 -11.33
#